data_8814158cbfb6aa3603ac8a464cbd3168
#
_entry.id   8814158cbfb6aa3603ac8a464cbd3168
#
_cell.length_a   1.000
_cell.length_b   1.000
_cell.length_c   1.000
_cell.angle_alpha   90.00
_cell.angle_beta   90.00
_cell.angle_gamma   90.00
#
_symmetry.space_group_name_H-M   'P 1'
#
loop_
_entity.id
_entity.type
_entity.pdbx_description
1 polymer ?
#
loop_
_entity_poly.entity_id
_entity_poly.type
_entity_poly.pdbx_seq_one_letter_code
_entity_poly.pdbx_strand_id
1 'polypeptide(L)'
;MDEITSKVTGQKNSTKDTIGNTKSKMPRFKKPNWLRVKLPVGQEYKKVRNIVDKYKLHTICESGNCPNMGECWGAGTATFMILGNVCTRSCTFCAVATGRPPEYDEKEPKRVAEAIKKMGVKHAVITSVNRDELKDRGAEIWYQTISKTKEISPETTIETLIPDVRGNWDALDRMIEAGQEVVSHNIETVERLYKRVRPQARYERSLEQIKITKERGMRTKSGIMVGLGEKKEEVFKVMDDLVESGLHILTIGQYLQPTKMHLEVDDFISPEIFDMYREEGLARGLKYVESGPLVRSSYHAERHVNVPI
;
A
#
# COMPACT_ATOMS: atom_id res chain seq x y z
N MET A 1 -63.17 41.82 51.84
CA MET A 1 -63.86 40.55 51.93
C MET A 1 -64.12 40.15 50.49
N ASP A 2 -63.69 38.96 50.22
CA ASP A 2 -63.94 38.15 49.04
C ASP A 2 -63.19 38.45 47.73
N GLU A 3 -62.18 37.62 47.63
CA GLU A 3 -61.36 37.41 46.43
C GLU A 3 -62.17 36.67 45.35
N ILE A 4 -61.92 37.08 44.07
CA ILE A 4 -62.31 36.26 42.93
C ILE A 4 -61.05 36.03 42.10
N THR A 5 -60.55 34.82 42.18
CA THR A 5 -59.44 34.30 41.37
C THR A 5 -59.94 33.92 39.99
N SER A 6 -59.39 34.54 38.94
CA SER A 6 -59.56 34.12 37.53
C SER A 6 -58.35 33.36 37.08
N LYS A 7 -58.50 32.06 36.74
CA LYS A 7 -57.53 31.21 36.09
C LYS A 7 -57.35 31.60 34.62
N VAL A 8 -56.16 31.99 34.23
CA VAL A 8 -55.76 32.09 32.83
C VAL A 8 -54.90 30.87 32.50
N THR A 9 -55.42 30.02 31.65
CA THR A 9 -54.70 28.85 31.09
C THR A 9 -53.89 29.33 29.90
N GLY A 10 -52.58 29.44 30.06
CA GLY A 10 -51.63 29.66 28.96
C GLY A 10 -51.19 28.35 28.32
N GLN A 11 -51.62 28.07 27.11
CA GLN A 11 -51.03 27.04 26.26
C GLN A 11 -49.69 27.53 25.73
N LYS A 12 -48.60 26.84 26.16
CA LYS A 12 -47.28 26.95 25.54
C LYS A 12 -47.18 25.97 24.39
N ASN A 13 -47.30 26.42 23.17
CA ASN A 13 -46.88 25.68 21.99
C ASN A 13 -45.34 25.66 21.94
N SER A 14 -44.72 24.54 22.26
CA SER A 14 -43.31 24.31 22.00
C SER A 14 -43.21 23.52 20.71
N THR A 15 -42.98 24.24 19.61
CA THR A 15 -42.47 23.63 18.37
C THR A 15 -41.01 23.27 18.58
N LYS A 16 -40.73 21.97 18.87
CA LYS A 16 -39.41 21.39 18.77
C LYS A 16 -39.16 21.12 17.31
N ASP A 17 -38.38 21.99 16.65
CA ASP A 17 -37.76 21.70 15.37
C ASP A 17 -36.70 20.61 15.57
N THR A 18 -37.12 19.37 15.33
CA THR A 18 -36.22 18.22 15.16
C THR A 18 -35.60 18.34 13.79
N ILE A 19 -34.42 18.99 13.72
CA ILE A 19 -33.53 18.89 12.54
C ILE A 19 -33.07 17.43 12.50
N GLY A 20 -33.82 16.62 11.78
CA GLY A 20 -33.48 15.26 11.44
C GLY A 20 -32.26 15.26 10.52
N ASN A 21 -31.11 14.97 11.10
CA ASN A 21 -29.88 14.75 10.36
C ASN A 21 -30.00 13.39 9.63
N THR A 22 -30.81 13.35 8.57
CA THR A 22 -30.87 12.21 7.63
C THR A 22 -29.60 12.22 6.79
N LYS A 23 -28.50 11.66 7.33
CA LYS A 23 -27.43 11.16 6.48
C LYS A 23 -28.08 10.13 5.57
N SER A 24 -28.36 10.50 4.33
CA SER A 24 -28.76 9.57 3.29
C SER A 24 -27.66 8.51 3.21
N LYS A 25 -27.95 7.30 3.65
CA LYS A 25 -27.09 6.15 3.40
C LYS A 25 -27.07 5.96 1.90
N MET A 26 -26.00 6.42 1.24
CA MET A 26 -25.77 6.08 -0.15
C MET A 26 -25.88 4.55 -0.28
N PRO A 27 -26.50 4.04 -1.32
CA PRO A 27 -26.63 2.60 -1.51
C PRO A 27 -25.20 2.01 -1.54
N ARG A 28 -24.91 1.03 -0.68
CA ARG A 28 -23.64 0.30 -0.72
C ARG A 28 -23.51 -0.31 -2.09
N PHE A 29 -22.55 0.17 -2.88
CA PHE A 29 -22.26 -0.40 -4.19
C PHE A 29 -21.96 -1.89 -4.03
N LYS A 30 -22.71 -2.72 -4.72
CA LYS A 30 -22.43 -4.15 -4.77
C LYS A 30 -21.12 -4.34 -5.53
N LYS A 31 -20.17 -5.05 -4.91
CA LYS A 31 -18.86 -5.34 -5.52
C LYS A 31 -19.06 -5.94 -6.93
N PRO A 32 -18.49 -5.35 -7.99
CA PRO A 32 -18.65 -5.81 -9.36
C PRO A 32 -18.03 -7.20 -9.62
N ASN A 33 -18.46 -7.85 -10.69
CA ASN A 33 -17.98 -9.20 -11.02
C ASN A 33 -16.48 -9.25 -11.36
N TRP A 34 -15.91 -8.20 -11.96
CA TRP A 34 -14.49 -8.13 -12.31
C TRP A 34 -13.55 -8.02 -11.10
N LEU A 35 -14.08 -7.83 -9.89
CA LEU A 35 -13.33 -7.86 -8.64
C LEU A 35 -13.41 -9.20 -7.90
N ARG A 36 -13.89 -10.26 -8.57
CA ARG A 36 -13.88 -11.61 -7.99
C ARG A 36 -12.47 -12.17 -8.01
N VAL A 37 -12.08 -12.82 -6.91
CA VAL A 37 -10.76 -13.43 -6.73
C VAL A 37 -10.90 -14.93 -6.50
N LYS A 38 -9.83 -15.66 -6.79
CA LYS A 38 -9.73 -17.09 -6.49
C LYS A 38 -9.57 -17.30 -4.98
N LEU A 39 -10.20 -18.35 -4.46
CA LEU A 39 -10.03 -18.75 -3.08
C LEU A 39 -8.59 -19.25 -2.84
N PRO A 40 -8.02 -19.03 -1.63
CA PRO A 40 -6.68 -19.47 -1.26
C PRO A 40 -6.66 -20.98 -0.97
N VAL A 41 -6.51 -21.78 -2.02
CA VAL A 41 -6.52 -23.26 -1.99
C VAL A 41 -5.34 -23.85 -2.78
N GLY A 42 -4.98 -25.10 -2.48
CA GLY A 42 -3.96 -25.85 -3.24
C GLY A 42 -2.73 -26.20 -2.42
N GLN A 43 -1.88 -27.06 -3.00
CA GLN A 43 -0.66 -27.56 -2.34
C GLN A 43 0.42 -26.48 -2.21
N GLU A 44 0.65 -25.68 -3.26
CA GLU A 44 1.64 -24.59 -3.22
C GLU A 44 1.22 -23.51 -2.21
N TYR A 45 -0.06 -23.16 -2.13
CA TYR A 45 -0.56 -22.26 -1.09
C TYR A 45 -0.21 -22.79 0.32
N LYS A 46 -0.47 -24.08 0.59
CA LYS A 46 -0.15 -24.70 1.88
C LYS A 46 1.37 -24.72 2.16
N LYS A 47 2.18 -24.94 1.12
CA LYS A 47 3.64 -24.92 1.22
C LYS A 47 4.14 -23.52 1.62
N VAL A 48 3.66 -22.46 0.94
CA VAL A 48 4.01 -21.09 1.29
C VAL A 48 3.57 -20.76 2.71
N ARG A 49 2.33 -21.10 3.11
CA ARG A 49 1.81 -20.94 4.46
C ARG A 49 2.75 -21.59 5.50
N ASN A 50 3.09 -22.86 5.30
CA ASN A 50 3.95 -23.59 6.22
C ASN A 50 5.35 -22.97 6.35
N ILE A 51 5.90 -22.39 5.27
CA ILE A 51 7.19 -21.70 5.32
C ILE A 51 7.07 -20.40 6.12
N VAL A 52 6.06 -19.57 5.85
CA VAL A 52 5.80 -18.33 6.58
C VAL A 52 5.65 -18.60 8.08
N ASP A 53 4.84 -19.59 8.45
CA ASP A 53 4.60 -19.99 9.85
C ASP A 53 5.88 -20.54 10.51
N LYS A 54 6.59 -21.46 9.83
CA LYS A 54 7.82 -22.07 10.34
C LYS A 54 8.91 -21.06 10.64
N TYR A 55 9.10 -20.08 9.76
CA TYR A 55 10.11 -19.04 9.92
C TYR A 55 9.59 -17.83 10.71
N LYS A 56 8.36 -17.89 11.23
CA LYS A 56 7.72 -16.79 12.02
C LYS A 56 7.83 -15.45 11.30
N LEU A 57 7.45 -15.43 10.02
CA LEU A 57 7.51 -14.25 9.17
C LEU A 57 6.17 -13.55 9.09
N HIS A 58 6.22 -12.27 8.76
CA HIS A 58 5.04 -11.49 8.41
C HIS A 58 4.96 -11.28 6.90
N THR A 59 3.74 -11.25 6.37
CA THR A 59 3.49 -10.92 4.97
C THR A 59 2.45 -9.83 4.86
N ILE A 60 2.64 -8.91 3.92
CA ILE A 60 1.60 -7.91 3.62
C ILE A 60 0.37 -8.57 2.99
N CYS A 61 0.52 -9.77 2.43
CA CYS A 61 -0.58 -10.55 1.88
C CYS A 61 -1.63 -10.88 2.95
N GLU A 62 -1.19 -11.25 4.16
CA GLU A 62 -2.06 -11.52 5.31
C GLU A 62 -2.45 -10.24 6.03
N SER A 63 -1.47 -9.46 6.48
CA SER A 63 -1.70 -8.24 7.26
C SER A 63 -2.51 -7.18 6.51
N GLY A 64 -2.38 -7.15 5.17
CA GLY A 64 -3.09 -6.22 4.29
C GLY A 64 -4.42 -6.76 3.74
N ASN A 65 -4.85 -7.97 4.10
CA ASN A 65 -6.02 -8.64 3.51
C ASN A 65 -6.01 -8.64 1.98
N CYS A 66 -4.86 -9.00 1.39
CA CYS A 66 -4.65 -8.93 -0.06
C CYS A 66 -5.61 -9.87 -0.82
N PRO A 67 -6.37 -9.37 -1.80
CA PRO A 67 -7.29 -10.20 -2.58
C PRO A 67 -6.57 -11.24 -3.43
N ASN A 68 -5.31 -11.00 -3.81
CA ASN A 68 -4.53 -11.88 -4.68
C ASN A 68 -3.76 -12.97 -3.93
N MET A 69 -3.88 -13.05 -2.59
CA MET A 69 -3.12 -14.01 -1.79
C MET A 69 -3.29 -15.46 -2.28
N GLY A 70 -4.52 -15.85 -2.67
CA GLY A 70 -4.78 -17.19 -3.18
C GLY A 70 -4.07 -17.48 -4.50
N GLU A 71 -3.94 -16.49 -5.38
CA GLU A 71 -3.24 -16.62 -6.65
C GLU A 71 -1.72 -16.59 -6.45
N CYS A 72 -1.18 -15.57 -5.77
CA CYS A 72 0.25 -15.40 -5.56
C CYS A 72 0.86 -16.58 -4.78
N TRP A 73 0.24 -16.98 -3.67
CA TRP A 73 0.73 -18.12 -2.88
C TRP A 73 0.53 -19.46 -3.60
N GLY A 74 -0.52 -19.56 -4.44
CA GLY A 74 -0.71 -20.68 -5.34
C GLY A 74 0.37 -20.77 -6.44
N ALA A 75 0.97 -19.62 -6.81
CA ALA A 75 2.14 -19.54 -7.69
C ALA A 75 3.48 -19.63 -6.94
N GLY A 76 3.47 -19.86 -5.63
CA GLY A 76 4.67 -20.00 -4.82
C GLY A 76 5.34 -18.68 -4.44
N THR A 77 4.67 -17.53 -4.58
CA THR A 77 5.23 -16.21 -4.27
C THR A 77 4.51 -15.54 -3.10
N ALA A 78 5.23 -14.74 -2.30
CA ALA A 78 4.69 -13.92 -1.23
C ALA A 78 5.47 -12.61 -1.13
N THR A 79 4.80 -11.55 -0.63
CA THR A 79 5.47 -10.29 -0.28
C THR A 79 5.77 -10.28 1.21
N PHE A 80 7.05 -10.36 1.55
CA PHE A 80 7.51 -10.37 2.94
C PHE A 80 7.41 -8.98 3.54
N MET A 81 7.00 -8.91 4.80
CA MET A 81 6.93 -7.66 5.57
C MET A 81 7.87 -7.76 6.76
N ILE A 82 8.91 -6.93 6.76
CA ILE A 82 9.95 -6.90 7.79
C ILE A 82 9.70 -5.80 8.82
N LEU A 83 10.52 -5.78 9.88
CA LEU A 83 10.43 -4.86 11.02
C LEU A 83 9.17 -5.07 11.88
N GLY A 84 8.59 -6.28 11.80
CA GLY A 84 7.42 -6.68 12.57
C GLY A 84 6.09 -6.39 11.85
N ASN A 85 4.99 -6.35 12.61
CA ASN A 85 3.62 -6.23 12.10
C ASN A 85 2.81 -5.08 12.71
N VAL A 86 3.47 -4.17 13.44
CA VAL A 86 2.88 -2.95 14.00
C VAL A 86 3.55 -1.74 13.39
N CYS A 87 2.76 -0.86 12.77
CA CYS A 87 3.23 0.33 12.08
C CYS A 87 3.06 1.58 12.95
N THR A 88 4.01 2.51 12.92
CA THR A 88 3.89 3.81 13.60
C THR A 88 2.93 4.77 12.89
N ARG A 89 2.45 4.45 11.69
CA ARG A 89 1.55 5.29 10.89
C ARG A 89 0.18 4.66 10.70
N SER A 90 -0.82 5.54 10.61
CA SER A 90 -2.25 5.20 10.49
C SER A 90 -2.82 5.57 9.12
N CYS A 91 -2.25 5.02 8.05
CA CYS A 91 -2.82 5.20 6.71
C CYS A 91 -4.24 4.61 6.67
N THR A 92 -5.21 5.42 6.26
CA THR A 92 -6.63 5.08 6.42
C THR A 92 -7.13 3.96 5.49
N PHE A 93 -6.31 3.56 4.53
CA PHE A 93 -6.55 2.43 3.61
C PHE A 93 -5.91 1.11 4.08
N CYS A 94 -4.97 1.15 5.02
CA CYS A 94 -4.08 0.04 5.35
C CYS A 94 -4.59 -0.76 6.55
N ALA A 95 -4.70 -2.09 6.40
CA ALA A 95 -5.16 -2.99 7.45
C ALA A 95 -4.04 -3.43 8.43
N VAL A 96 -2.79 -3.02 8.22
CA VAL A 96 -1.69 -3.29 9.16
C VAL A 96 -1.98 -2.60 10.50
N ALA A 97 -1.73 -3.31 11.60
CA ALA A 97 -1.95 -2.80 12.94
C ALA A 97 -1.14 -1.52 13.18
N THR A 98 -1.79 -0.49 13.73
CA THR A 98 -1.15 0.79 14.07
C THR A 98 -0.91 0.87 15.57
N GLY A 99 0.27 1.37 15.97
CA GLY A 99 0.60 1.52 17.37
C GLY A 99 2.08 1.79 17.61
N ARG A 100 2.51 1.56 18.86
CA ARG A 100 3.92 1.56 19.21
C ARG A 100 4.46 0.15 18.95
N PRO A 101 5.36 -0.03 17.96
CA PRO A 101 5.95 -1.33 17.68
C PRO A 101 6.78 -1.84 18.87
N PRO A 102 6.86 -3.16 19.09
CA PRO A 102 7.85 -3.74 20.01
C PRO A 102 9.27 -3.57 19.45
N GLU A 103 10.27 -4.00 20.21
CA GLU A 103 11.63 -4.12 19.69
C GLU A 103 11.64 -4.98 18.42
N TYR A 104 12.50 -4.63 17.46
CA TYR A 104 12.65 -5.41 16.23
C TYR A 104 13.55 -6.62 16.49
N ASP A 105 13.36 -7.67 15.68
CA ASP A 105 14.13 -8.89 15.77
C ASP A 105 15.34 -8.85 14.84
N GLU A 106 16.54 -8.72 15.40
CA GLU A 106 17.82 -8.72 14.66
C GLU A 106 18.06 -10.00 13.85
N LYS A 107 17.36 -11.10 14.18
CA LYS A 107 17.45 -12.38 13.44
C LYS A 107 16.46 -12.47 12.28
N GLU A 108 15.54 -11.53 12.14
CA GLU A 108 14.54 -11.50 11.06
C GLU A 108 15.20 -11.52 9.67
N PRO A 109 16.27 -10.73 9.37
CA PRO A 109 16.93 -10.75 8.07
C PRO A 109 17.37 -12.14 7.61
N LYS A 110 17.96 -12.92 8.50
CA LYS A 110 18.40 -14.29 8.20
C LYS A 110 17.19 -15.20 7.91
N ARG A 111 16.14 -15.12 8.73
CA ARG A 111 14.94 -15.95 8.55
C ARG A 111 14.22 -15.65 7.24
N VAL A 112 14.14 -14.37 6.84
CA VAL A 112 13.57 -13.95 5.54
C VAL A 112 14.38 -14.54 4.39
N ALA A 113 15.70 -14.40 4.42
CA ALA A 113 16.58 -14.93 3.38
C ALA A 113 16.48 -16.46 3.25
N GLU A 114 16.47 -17.21 4.37
CA GLU A 114 16.29 -18.66 4.38
C GLU A 114 14.91 -19.09 3.83
N ALA A 115 13.86 -18.33 4.14
CA ALA A 115 12.51 -18.61 3.64
C ALA A 115 12.43 -18.38 2.12
N ILE A 116 13.00 -17.27 1.61
CA ILE A 116 13.09 -16.98 0.18
C ILE A 116 13.77 -18.13 -0.56
N LYS A 117 14.93 -18.58 -0.07
CA LYS A 117 15.64 -19.75 -0.63
C LYS A 117 14.78 -21.01 -0.59
N LYS A 118 14.11 -21.28 0.55
CA LYS A 118 13.28 -22.47 0.73
C LYS A 118 12.05 -22.48 -0.18
N MET A 119 11.51 -21.32 -0.47
CA MET A 119 10.41 -21.17 -1.44
C MET A 119 10.88 -21.34 -2.88
N GLY A 120 12.16 -21.08 -3.17
CA GLY A 120 12.74 -21.17 -4.52
C GLY A 120 12.18 -20.10 -5.45
N VAL A 121 11.82 -18.92 -4.93
CA VAL A 121 11.29 -17.83 -5.74
C VAL A 121 12.40 -17.18 -6.58
N LYS A 122 12.11 -16.88 -7.83
CA LYS A 122 13.05 -16.18 -8.73
C LYS A 122 13.08 -14.68 -8.49
N HIS A 123 11.98 -14.13 -7.97
CA HIS A 123 11.85 -12.71 -7.65
C HIS A 123 11.15 -12.55 -6.31
N ALA A 124 11.80 -11.90 -5.34
CA ALA A 124 11.27 -11.65 -4.02
C ALA A 124 10.87 -10.19 -3.86
N VAL A 125 9.67 -9.93 -3.34
CA VAL A 125 9.24 -8.59 -2.95
C VAL A 125 9.29 -8.47 -1.43
N ILE A 126 9.98 -7.44 -0.94
CA ILE A 126 10.16 -7.16 0.48
C ILE A 126 9.57 -5.77 0.76
N THR A 127 8.75 -5.67 1.79
CA THR A 127 8.22 -4.41 2.31
C THR A 127 8.41 -4.34 3.82
N SER A 128 8.05 -3.24 4.46
CA SER A 128 8.09 -3.12 5.91
C SER A 128 6.93 -2.31 6.46
N VAL A 129 6.71 -2.41 7.76
CA VAL A 129 6.01 -1.38 8.53
C VAL A 129 6.87 -0.12 8.64
N ASN A 130 6.26 1.05 8.88
CA ASN A 130 7.03 2.24 9.25
C ASN A 130 7.52 2.13 10.70
N ARG A 131 8.78 2.49 10.92
CA ARG A 131 9.46 2.54 12.22
C ARG A 131 10.01 3.94 12.47
N ASP A 132 9.09 4.92 12.46
CA ASP A 132 9.46 6.35 12.61
C ASP A 132 10.15 6.68 13.94
N GLU A 133 10.06 5.79 14.92
CA GLU A 133 10.71 5.91 16.23
C GLU A 133 12.19 5.51 16.22
N LEU A 134 12.61 4.71 15.24
CA LEU A 134 14.03 4.35 15.08
C LEU A 134 14.81 5.51 14.45
N LYS A 135 16.03 5.75 14.90
CA LYS A 135 16.89 6.81 14.35
C LYS A 135 17.20 6.61 12.88
N ASP A 136 17.50 5.37 12.48
CA ASP A 136 17.81 4.94 11.13
C ASP A 136 16.58 4.51 10.34
N ARG A 137 15.36 4.66 10.88
CA ARG A 137 14.09 4.21 10.25
C ARG A 137 14.05 2.71 9.92
N GLY A 138 14.93 1.91 10.54
CA GLY A 138 15.09 0.49 10.27
C GLY A 138 16.00 0.17 9.07
N ALA A 139 16.78 1.14 8.59
CA ALA A 139 17.61 1.01 7.39
C ALA A 139 18.63 -0.14 7.50
N GLU A 140 19.20 -0.37 8.68
CA GLU A 140 20.14 -1.48 8.87
C GLU A 140 19.49 -2.84 8.69
N ILE A 141 18.26 -3.03 9.17
CA ILE A 141 17.50 -4.28 8.97
C ILE A 141 17.16 -4.50 7.48
N TRP A 142 16.83 -3.42 6.77
CA TRP A 142 16.64 -3.46 5.32
C TRP A 142 17.90 -3.92 4.61
N TYR A 143 19.03 -3.26 4.86
CA TYR A 143 20.32 -3.61 4.28
C TYR A 143 20.68 -5.08 4.53
N GLN A 144 20.60 -5.52 5.80
CA GLN A 144 20.91 -6.89 6.18
C GLN A 144 19.98 -7.92 5.52
N THR A 145 18.68 -7.59 5.37
CA THR A 145 17.72 -8.50 4.74
C THR A 145 18.06 -8.72 3.27
N ILE A 146 18.36 -7.65 2.54
CA ILE A 146 18.70 -7.72 1.13
C ILE A 146 20.06 -8.41 0.95
N SER A 147 21.09 -7.99 1.70
CA SER A 147 22.44 -8.58 1.62
C SER A 147 22.44 -10.08 1.93
N LYS A 148 21.75 -10.51 3.00
CA LYS A 148 21.63 -11.92 3.33
C LYS A 148 20.82 -12.71 2.30
N THR A 149 19.82 -12.12 1.70
CA THR A 149 19.06 -12.76 0.62
C THR A 149 19.95 -12.98 -0.60
N LYS A 150 20.75 -11.98 -0.99
CA LYS A 150 21.70 -12.13 -2.10
C LYS A 150 22.82 -13.15 -1.79
N GLU A 151 23.30 -13.21 -0.55
CA GLU A 151 24.27 -14.20 -0.11
C GLU A 151 23.72 -15.63 -0.18
N ILE A 152 22.51 -15.85 0.35
CA ILE A 152 21.92 -17.19 0.52
C ILE A 152 21.23 -17.67 -0.77
N SER A 153 20.69 -16.76 -1.57
CA SER A 153 19.93 -17.04 -2.79
C SER A 153 20.32 -16.07 -3.92
N PRO A 154 21.56 -16.16 -4.44
CA PRO A 154 22.13 -15.20 -5.39
C PRO A 154 21.34 -15.10 -6.72
N GLU A 155 20.63 -16.16 -7.09
CA GLU A 155 19.77 -16.19 -8.29
C GLU A 155 18.43 -15.44 -8.12
N THR A 156 18.08 -15.05 -6.88
CA THR A 156 16.83 -14.34 -6.61
C THR A 156 17.02 -12.86 -6.78
N THR A 157 16.27 -12.28 -7.70
CA THR A 157 16.17 -10.81 -7.84
C THR A 157 15.25 -10.25 -6.76
N ILE A 158 15.49 -9.00 -6.34
CA ILE A 158 14.81 -8.38 -5.21
C ILE A 158 14.17 -7.06 -5.62
N GLU A 159 12.88 -6.93 -5.33
CA GLU A 159 12.18 -5.65 -5.30
C GLU A 159 11.92 -5.25 -3.84
N THR A 160 12.16 -3.98 -3.52
CA THR A 160 11.86 -3.42 -2.20
C THR A 160 10.77 -2.35 -2.31
N LEU A 161 9.74 -2.44 -1.45
CA LEU A 161 8.73 -1.38 -1.28
C LEU A 161 9.00 -0.68 0.04
N ILE A 162 9.73 0.43 -0.02
CA ILE A 162 10.25 1.16 1.13
C ILE A 162 9.37 2.35 1.52
N PRO A 163 9.30 2.70 2.82
CA PRO A 163 8.58 3.87 3.31
C PRO A 163 9.28 5.19 2.91
N ASP A 164 8.65 6.34 3.18
CA ASP A 164 9.21 7.66 2.88
C ASP A 164 10.32 8.13 3.86
N VAL A 165 10.75 7.27 4.76
CA VAL A 165 11.79 7.46 5.79
C VAL A 165 11.75 8.84 6.49
N ARG A 166 10.63 9.56 6.40
CA ARG A 166 10.45 10.96 6.88
C ARG A 166 11.47 11.95 6.31
N GLY A 167 12.02 11.69 5.12
CA GLY A 167 13.05 12.51 4.49
C GLY A 167 14.44 12.32 5.08
N ASN A 168 14.69 11.23 5.80
CA ASN A 168 16.04 10.83 6.20
C ASN A 168 16.71 10.11 5.03
N TRP A 169 17.34 10.87 4.14
CA TRP A 169 17.91 10.34 2.90
C TRP A 169 19.13 9.45 3.16
N ASP A 170 19.87 9.65 4.25
CA ASP A 170 20.95 8.73 4.65
C ASP A 170 20.40 7.34 4.97
N ALA A 171 19.21 7.26 5.58
CA ALA A 171 18.51 6.00 5.79
C ALA A 171 18.08 5.35 4.45
N LEU A 172 17.60 6.16 3.48
CA LEU A 172 17.29 5.67 2.15
C LEU A 172 18.54 5.12 1.46
N ASP A 173 19.65 5.86 1.47
CA ASP A 173 20.92 5.44 0.88
C ASP A 173 21.37 4.10 1.48
N ARG A 174 21.30 3.94 2.81
CA ARG A 174 21.61 2.67 3.47
C ARG A 174 20.70 1.52 3.04
N MET A 175 19.38 1.76 2.86
CA MET A 175 18.43 0.74 2.41
C MET A 175 18.72 0.24 0.99
N ILE A 176 19.22 1.12 0.11
CA ILE A 176 19.47 0.77 -1.30
C ILE A 176 20.89 0.33 -1.58
N GLU A 177 21.84 0.54 -0.66
CA GLU A 177 23.25 0.17 -0.79
C GLU A 177 23.46 -1.34 -1.02
N ALA A 178 22.54 -2.17 -0.54
CA ALA A 178 22.59 -3.63 -0.75
C ALA A 178 22.32 -4.07 -2.20
N GLY A 179 21.88 -3.15 -3.08
CA GLY A 179 21.83 -3.32 -4.53
C GLY A 179 20.70 -4.21 -5.03
N GLN A 180 19.49 -4.04 -4.50
CA GLN A 180 18.27 -4.65 -5.06
C GLN A 180 17.99 -4.13 -6.47
N GLU A 181 17.27 -4.92 -7.28
CA GLU A 181 17.05 -4.62 -8.70
C GLU A 181 15.98 -3.55 -8.92
N VAL A 182 14.96 -3.48 -8.04
CA VAL A 182 13.86 -2.51 -8.13
C VAL A 182 13.62 -1.88 -6.76
N VAL A 183 13.56 -0.56 -6.73
CA VAL A 183 13.19 0.21 -5.53
C VAL A 183 11.84 0.89 -5.76
N SER A 184 10.87 0.47 -4.98
CA SER A 184 9.50 0.97 -5.04
C SER A 184 9.18 1.85 -3.83
N HIS A 185 8.51 2.98 -4.10
CA HIS A 185 7.84 3.81 -3.09
C HIS A 185 6.49 4.25 -3.63
N ASN A 186 5.42 3.80 -3.00
CA ASN A 186 4.07 4.11 -3.48
C ASN A 186 3.64 5.53 -3.15
N ILE A 187 3.10 6.23 -4.15
CA ILE A 187 2.43 7.53 -3.96
C ILE A 187 1.02 7.35 -3.36
N GLU A 188 0.39 6.22 -3.59
CA GLU A 188 -0.89 5.70 -3.08
C GLU A 188 -2.13 6.45 -3.56
N THR A 189 -2.13 7.77 -3.69
CA THR A 189 -3.28 8.57 -4.11
C THR A 189 -2.85 9.92 -4.66
N VAL A 190 -3.82 10.69 -5.18
CA VAL A 190 -3.61 12.05 -5.70
C VAL A 190 -3.35 13.05 -4.57
N GLU A 191 -2.65 14.15 -4.88
CA GLU A 191 -2.22 15.18 -3.92
C GLU A 191 -3.36 15.67 -3.01
N ARG A 192 -4.52 16.03 -3.57
CA ARG A 192 -5.69 16.52 -2.83
C ARG A 192 -6.17 15.56 -1.74
N LEU A 193 -6.03 14.25 -1.97
CA LEU A 193 -6.50 13.22 -1.04
C LEU A 193 -5.44 12.78 -0.03
N TYR A 194 -4.20 13.26 -0.15
CA TYR A 194 -3.06 12.78 0.64
C TYR A 194 -3.31 12.83 2.14
N LYS A 195 -3.78 13.99 2.64
CA LYS A 195 -4.05 14.18 4.08
C LYS A 195 -5.15 13.24 4.60
N ARG A 196 -6.13 12.89 3.76
CA ARG A 196 -7.22 11.96 4.11
C ARG A 196 -6.75 10.51 4.09
N VAL A 197 -5.90 10.15 3.12
CA VAL A 197 -5.50 8.76 2.83
C VAL A 197 -4.23 8.38 3.58
N ARG A 198 -3.25 9.29 3.65
CA ARG A 198 -1.93 9.10 4.27
C ARG A 198 -1.56 10.26 5.20
N PRO A 199 -2.22 10.42 6.35
CA PRO A 199 -2.14 11.65 7.16
C PRO A 199 -0.71 12.02 7.64
N GLN A 200 0.20 11.06 7.78
CA GLN A 200 1.59 11.30 8.21
C GLN A 200 2.59 11.39 7.05
N ALA A 201 2.18 11.13 5.81
CA ALA A 201 3.03 11.27 4.62
C ALA A 201 2.84 12.64 3.96
N ARG A 202 3.72 12.96 3.01
CA ARG A 202 3.63 14.17 2.19
C ARG A 202 3.82 13.80 0.72
N TYR A 203 3.01 14.40 -0.15
CA TYR A 203 3.03 14.13 -1.57
C TYR A 203 4.39 14.47 -2.19
N GLU A 204 4.89 15.68 -1.93
CA GLU A 204 6.16 16.18 -2.43
C GLU A 204 7.35 15.33 -1.95
N ARG A 205 7.32 14.87 -0.70
CA ARG A 205 8.36 13.98 -0.17
C ARG A 205 8.38 12.63 -0.88
N SER A 206 7.23 12.12 -1.28
CA SER A 206 7.15 10.86 -2.04
C SER A 206 7.74 11.02 -3.44
N LEU A 207 7.51 12.15 -4.10
CA LEU A 207 8.13 12.49 -5.38
C LEU A 207 9.64 12.70 -5.23
N GLU A 208 10.07 13.44 -4.20
CA GLU A 208 11.48 13.65 -3.88
C GLU A 208 12.23 12.33 -3.65
N GLN A 209 11.64 11.39 -2.90
CA GLN A 209 12.23 10.07 -2.69
C GLN A 209 12.41 9.30 -4.02
N ILE A 210 11.43 9.33 -4.91
CA ILE A 210 11.53 8.70 -6.24
C ILE A 210 12.67 9.34 -7.04
N LYS A 211 12.77 10.67 -7.05
CA LYS A 211 13.83 11.42 -7.72
C LYS A 211 15.21 11.05 -7.21
N ILE A 212 15.41 11.08 -5.88
CA ILE A 212 16.68 10.70 -5.24
C ILE A 212 17.03 9.25 -5.57
N THR A 213 16.05 8.32 -5.51
CA THR A 213 16.25 6.92 -5.88
C THR A 213 16.72 6.77 -7.33
N LYS A 214 16.12 7.54 -8.25
CA LYS A 214 16.55 7.59 -9.67
C LYS A 214 17.97 8.13 -9.82
N GLU A 215 18.31 9.21 -9.12
CA GLU A 215 19.64 9.81 -9.13
C GLU A 215 20.74 8.86 -8.61
N ARG A 216 20.37 7.89 -7.75
CA ARG A 216 21.25 6.79 -7.29
C ARG A 216 21.37 5.64 -8.29
N GLY A 217 20.80 5.79 -9.50
CA GLY A 217 20.87 4.79 -10.58
C GLY A 217 19.94 3.59 -10.40
N MET A 218 18.97 3.66 -9.48
CA MET A 218 18.05 2.55 -9.22
C MET A 218 16.87 2.55 -10.21
N ARG A 219 16.36 1.37 -10.52
CA ARG A 219 15.07 1.24 -11.21
C ARG A 219 13.94 1.58 -10.25
N THR A 220 13.24 2.68 -10.54
CA THR A 220 12.21 3.26 -9.70
C THR A 220 10.83 2.72 -10.05
N LYS A 221 10.03 2.45 -9.01
CA LYS A 221 8.65 2.01 -9.14
C LYS A 221 7.77 2.74 -8.13
N SER A 222 6.51 2.97 -8.52
CA SER A 222 5.49 3.52 -7.63
C SER A 222 4.13 2.85 -7.88
N GLY A 223 3.20 3.08 -6.99
CA GLY A 223 1.82 2.59 -7.11
C GLY A 223 0.81 3.62 -6.64
N ILE A 224 -0.33 3.64 -7.32
CA ILE A 224 -1.50 4.44 -6.97
C ILE A 224 -2.75 3.56 -6.89
N MET A 225 -3.60 3.85 -5.92
CA MET A 225 -4.94 3.28 -5.83
C MET A 225 -5.96 4.27 -6.37
N VAL A 226 -6.93 3.76 -7.12
CA VAL A 226 -8.08 4.53 -7.64
C VAL A 226 -9.39 4.04 -7.02
N GLY A 227 -10.42 4.89 -7.04
CA GLY A 227 -11.70 4.65 -6.37
C GLY A 227 -11.76 5.20 -4.94
N LEU A 228 -10.93 6.23 -4.63
CA LEU A 228 -10.89 6.94 -3.36
C LEU A 228 -11.56 8.33 -3.43
N GLY A 229 -12.12 8.70 -4.62
CA GLY A 229 -12.76 9.99 -4.91
C GLY A 229 -11.85 10.97 -5.66
N GLU A 230 -10.79 10.45 -6.29
CA GLU A 230 -9.97 11.21 -7.24
C GLU A 230 -10.71 11.45 -8.57
N LYS A 231 -10.32 12.51 -9.27
CA LYS A 231 -10.74 12.76 -10.64
C LYS A 231 -9.72 12.19 -11.62
N LYS A 232 -10.17 11.86 -12.82
CA LYS A 232 -9.30 11.34 -13.88
C LYS A 232 -8.11 12.28 -14.18
N GLU A 233 -8.35 13.56 -14.25
CA GLU A 233 -7.34 14.58 -14.49
C GLU A 233 -6.29 14.66 -13.37
N GLU A 234 -6.69 14.38 -12.13
CA GLU A 234 -5.76 14.29 -11.00
C GLU A 234 -4.84 13.07 -11.10
N VAL A 235 -5.35 11.94 -11.61
CA VAL A 235 -4.52 10.74 -11.87
C VAL A 235 -3.50 11.03 -12.98
N PHE A 236 -3.90 11.74 -14.04
CA PHE A 236 -2.99 12.16 -15.11
C PHE A 236 -1.91 13.09 -14.58
N LYS A 237 -2.27 14.07 -13.73
CA LYS A 237 -1.29 14.93 -13.07
C LYS A 237 -0.29 14.13 -12.24
N VAL A 238 -0.74 13.13 -11.49
CA VAL A 238 0.17 12.24 -10.75
C VAL A 238 1.13 11.51 -11.68
N MET A 239 0.67 11.04 -12.83
CA MET A 239 1.55 10.41 -13.82
C MET A 239 2.61 11.38 -14.34
N ASP A 240 2.23 12.64 -14.64
CA ASP A 240 3.16 13.69 -15.08
C ASP A 240 4.20 13.99 -13.98
N ASP A 241 3.78 14.19 -12.73
CA ASP A 241 4.66 14.44 -11.58
C ASP A 241 5.64 13.26 -11.33
N LEU A 242 5.17 12.03 -11.52
CA LEU A 242 5.99 10.82 -11.37
C LEU A 242 7.03 10.68 -12.51
N VAL A 243 6.64 11.00 -13.74
CA VAL A 243 7.57 11.03 -14.88
C VAL A 243 8.65 12.08 -14.68
N GLU A 244 8.27 13.29 -14.25
CA GLU A 244 9.22 14.37 -13.92
C GLU A 244 10.19 13.95 -12.80
N SER A 245 9.71 13.17 -11.82
CA SER A 245 10.54 12.60 -10.75
C SER A 245 11.42 11.42 -11.20
N GLY A 246 11.35 11.00 -12.48
CA GLY A 246 12.16 9.92 -13.05
C GLY A 246 11.64 8.51 -12.73
N LEU A 247 10.31 8.34 -12.60
CA LEU A 247 9.70 7.03 -12.42
C LEU A 247 9.79 6.19 -13.71
N HIS A 248 10.14 4.89 -13.55
CA HIS A 248 10.15 3.94 -14.66
C HIS A 248 8.86 3.11 -14.72
N ILE A 249 8.35 2.66 -13.57
CA ILE A 249 7.28 1.67 -13.46
C ILE A 249 6.16 2.21 -12.58
N LEU A 250 4.92 2.18 -13.09
CA LEU A 250 3.72 2.55 -12.33
C LEU A 250 2.75 1.37 -12.22
N THR A 251 2.26 1.11 -11.03
CA THR A 251 1.14 0.18 -10.81
C THR A 251 -0.13 0.96 -10.44
N ILE A 252 -1.26 0.61 -11.06
CA ILE A 252 -2.56 1.26 -10.80
C ILE A 252 -3.59 0.18 -10.47
N GLY A 253 -4.15 0.23 -9.26
CA GLY A 253 -5.10 -0.77 -8.78
C GLY A 253 -6.34 -0.16 -8.12
N GLN A 254 -7.45 -0.90 -8.10
CA GLN A 254 -8.65 -0.50 -7.39
C GLN A 254 -8.43 -0.51 -5.88
N TYR A 255 -8.78 0.55 -5.19
CA TYR A 255 -8.91 0.52 -3.74
C TYR A 255 -10.02 -0.44 -3.32
N LEU A 256 -9.72 -1.33 -2.39
CA LEU A 256 -10.69 -2.21 -1.76
C LEU A 256 -10.66 -2.00 -0.26
N GLN A 257 -11.80 -1.66 0.32
CA GLN A 257 -11.92 -1.42 1.77
C GLN A 257 -11.62 -2.70 2.56
N PRO A 258 -10.56 -2.73 3.39
CA PRO A 258 -10.19 -3.95 4.12
C PRO A 258 -11.21 -4.33 5.21
N THR A 259 -11.70 -3.35 5.97
CA THR A 259 -12.73 -3.50 7.00
C THR A 259 -13.63 -2.27 7.03
N LYS A 260 -14.75 -2.35 7.73
CA LYS A 260 -15.70 -1.22 7.90
C LYS A 260 -15.10 0.01 8.60
N MET A 261 -13.94 -0.13 9.22
CA MET A 261 -13.24 0.95 9.93
C MET A 261 -12.35 1.79 9.00
N HIS A 262 -12.02 1.27 7.82
CA HIS A 262 -11.20 1.94 6.82
C HIS A 262 -12.03 2.82 5.89
N LEU A 263 -11.35 3.63 5.05
CA LEU A 263 -12.03 4.46 4.06
C LEU A 263 -13.02 3.64 3.24
N GLU A 264 -14.20 4.19 3.02
CA GLU A 264 -15.17 3.61 2.09
C GLU A 264 -14.66 3.74 0.66
N VAL A 265 -15.02 2.78 -0.18
CA VAL A 265 -14.79 2.88 -1.62
C VAL A 265 -15.73 3.94 -2.16
N ASP A 266 -15.18 4.93 -2.86
CA ASP A 266 -15.96 6.01 -3.47
C ASP A 266 -16.55 5.54 -4.79
N ASP A 267 -15.77 4.83 -5.62
CA ASP A 267 -16.23 4.24 -6.87
C ASP A 267 -15.50 2.94 -7.22
N PHE A 268 -16.14 2.07 -7.99
CA PHE A 268 -15.54 0.90 -8.60
C PHE A 268 -15.23 1.18 -10.08
N ILE A 269 -13.96 1.46 -10.32
CA ILE A 269 -13.45 1.82 -11.65
C ILE A 269 -13.58 0.62 -12.61
N SER A 270 -14.07 0.87 -13.81
CA SER A 270 -14.23 -0.18 -14.81
C SER A 270 -12.89 -0.62 -15.44
N PRO A 271 -12.80 -1.88 -15.95
CA PRO A 271 -11.59 -2.37 -16.61
C PRO A 271 -11.11 -1.48 -17.77
N GLU A 272 -12.05 -0.89 -18.53
CA GLU A 272 -11.73 0.00 -19.66
C GLU A 272 -11.00 1.28 -19.22
N ILE A 273 -11.35 1.81 -18.04
CA ILE A 273 -10.64 2.97 -17.47
C ILE A 273 -9.24 2.58 -17.04
N PHE A 274 -9.01 1.37 -16.51
CA PHE A 274 -7.67 0.88 -16.22
C PHE A 274 -6.82 0.71 -17.48
N ASP A 275 -7.42 0.23 -18.58
CA ASP A 275 -6.74 0.17 -19.88
C ASP A 275 -6.36 1.57 -20.39
N MET A 276 -7.25 2.54 -20.29
CA MET A 276 -6.96 3.93 -20.59
C MET A 276 -5.81 4.49 -19.72
N TYR A 277 -5.81 4.25 -18.42
CA TYR A 277 -4.72 4.69 -17.55
C TYR A 277 -3.37 4.07 -17.94
N ARG A 278 -3.36 2.81 -18.40
CA ARG A 278 -2.14 2.18 -18.90
C ARG A 278 -1.61 2.90 -20.14
N GLU A 279 -2.47 3.15 -21.12
CA GLU A 279 -2.12 3.84 -22.36
C GLU A 279 -1.62 5.26 -22.11
N GLU A 280 -2.32 6.01 -21.29
CA GLU A 280 -1.97 7.37 -20.91
C GLU A 280 -0.64 7.45 -20.15
N GLY A 281 -0.36 6.51 -19.25
CA GLY A 281 0.93 6.45 -18.54
C GLY A 281 2.09 6.16 -19.48
N LEU A 282 1.93 5.24 -20.41
CA LEU A 282 2.95 4.94 -21.43
C LEU A 282 3.17 6.13 -22.37
N ALA A 283 2.09 6.80 -22.80
CA ALA A 283 2.16 7.99 -23.68
C ALA A 283 2.91 9.16 -23.02
N ARG A 284 2.87 9.27 -21.67
CA ARG A 284 3.60 10.28 -20.89
C ARG A 284 5.06 9.96 -20.68
N GLY A 285 5.52 8.75 -21.04
CA GLY A 285 6.93 8.37 -20.97
C GLY A 285 7.30 7.35 -19.89
N LEU A 286 6.32 6.83 -19.12
CA LEU A 286 6.55 5.67 -18.25
C LEU A 286 7.01 4.47 -19.09
N LYS A 287 7.98 3.73 -18.59
CA LYS A 287 8.54 2.57 -19.31
C LYS A 287 7.68 1.33 -19.18
N TYR A 288 6.95 1.22 -18.08
CA TYR A 288 6.03 0.12 -17.83
C TYR A 288 4.86 0.59 -16.95
N VAL A 289 3.65 0.18 -17.29
CA VAL A 289 2.45 0.44 -16.51
C VAL A 289 1.64 -0.85 -16.35
N GLU A 290 1.53 -1.32 -15.11
CA GLU A 290 0.63 -2.42 -14.75
C GLU A 290 -0.64 -1.80 -14.20
N SER A 291 -1.76 -1.91 -14.91
CA SER A 291 -3.02 -1.25 -14.55
C SER A 291 -4.18 -2.25 -14.65
N GLY A 292 -4.96 -2.35 -13.58
CA GLY A 292 -6.11 -3.25 -13.55
C GLY A 292 -6.79 -3.32 -12.19
N PRO A 293 -8.04 -3.78 -12.13
CA PRO A 293 -8.86 -3.78 -10.91
C PRO A 293 -8.24 -4.55 -9.73
N LEU A 294 -7.51 -5.62 -9.99
CA LEU A 294 -6.86 -6.45 -8.97
C LEU A 294 -5.36 -6.20 -8.83
N VAL A 295 -4.79 -5.26 -9.60
CA VAL A 295 -3.37 -4.89 -9.49
C VAL A 295 -3.03 -4.40 -8.09
N ARG A 296 -1.88 -4.82 -7.59
CA ARG A 296 -1.22 -4.38 -6.35
C ARG A 296 0.24 -4.11 -6.65
N SER A 297 0.94 -3.38 -5.77
CA SER A 297 2.36 -3.02 -5.99
C SER A 297 3.24 -4.21 -6.34
N SER A 298 3.01 -5.37 -5.72
CA SER A 298 3.80 -6.59 -5.96
C SER A 298 3.19 -7.56 -6.97
N TYR A 299 2.08 -7.17 -7.63
CA TYR A 299 1.44 -8.04 -8.61
C TYR A 299 2.29 -8.12 -9.88
N HIS A 300 2.66 -9.35 -10.28
CA HIS A 300 3.57 -9.62 -11.40
C HIS A 300 4.90 -8.85 -11.35
N ALA A 301 5.43 -8.62 -10.14
CA ALA A 301 6.66 -7.85 -9.92
C ALA A 301 7.88 -8.42 -10.66
N GLU A 302 7.90 -9.72 -10.94
CA GLU A 302 8.96 -10.40 -11.71
C GLU A 302 9.13 -9.83 -13.13
N ARG A 303 8.09 -9.21 -13.70
CA ARG A 303 8.14 -8.57 -15.04
C ARG A 303 8.90 -7.25 -15.02
N HIS A 304 9.04 -6.65 -13.87
CA HIS A 304 9.59 -5.30 -13.71
C HIS A 304 11.11 -5.26 -13.70
N VAL A 305 11.77 -6.38 -13.44
CA VAL A 305 13.24 -6.48 -13.29
C VAL A 305 13.97 -6.08 -14.57
N ASN A 306 13.39 -6.34 -15.73
CA ASN A 306 14.00 -6.08 -17.03
C ASN A 306 13.53 -4.79 -17.70
N VAL A 307 12.73 -3.97 -17.02
CA VAL A 307 12.31 -2.66 -17.53
C VAL A 307 13.53 -1.76 -17.68
N PRO A 308 13.77 -1.10 -18.82
CA PRO A 308 14.93 -0.21 -19.03
C PRO A 308 14.97 0.93 -17.99
N ILE A 309 16.18 1.32 -17.56
CA ILE A 309 16.44 2.44 -16.64
C ILE A 309 16.60 3.73 -17.44
#